data_463fd6061d1687d508c8a38f461766aa
#
_entry.id   463fd6061d1687d508c8a38f461766aa
#
_cell.length_a   1.000
_cell.length_b   1.000
_cell.length_c   1.000
_cell.angle_alpha   90.00
_cell.angle_beta   90.00
_cell.angle_gamma   90.00
#
_symmetry.space_group_name_H-M   'P 1'
#
loop_
_entity.id
_entity.type
_entity.pdbx_description
1 polymer ?
#
loop_
_entity_poly.entity_id
_entity_poly.type
_entity_poly.pdbx_seq_one_letter_code
_entity_poly.pdbx_strand_id
1 'polypeptide(L)'
;MVLNAQHEDDWRWHFYDTVKGSDWLGDQDAIHYMCREAPRAVRELEAYGLPFSRCENGKIYQRAFGGQTKNYGEGGQAYRTAAAADRTGHAMLHTLYGRSLAYNTSYFIEYHALDLIMN
;
A
#
# COMPACT_ATOMS: atom_id res chain seq x y z
N MET A 1 2.25 -3.05 -9.86
CA MET A 1 1.96 -1.62 -9.58
C MET A 1 3.14 -0.79 -10.07
N VAL A 2 3.00 -0.05 -11.16
CA VAL A 2 4.11 0.72 -11.75
C VAL A 2 4.08 2.14 -11.19
N LEU A 3 4.87 2.40 -10.15
CA LEU A 3 5.18 3.76 -9.69
C LEU A 3 6.51 4.26 -10.29
N ASN A 4 7.35 3.32 -10.72
CA ASN A 4 8.65 3.60 -11.28
C ASN A 4 8.82 2.79 -12.58
N ALA A 5 9.06 3.47 -13.70
CA ALA A 5 9.24 2.84 -15.01
C ALA A 5 10.49 1.94 -15.12
N GLN A 6 11.36 1.88 -14.11
CA GLN A 6 12.51 0.99 -14.08
C GLN A 6 12.13 -0.48 -13.86
N HIS A 7 10.93 -0.73 -13.35
CA HIS A 7 10.45 -2.08 -13.06
C HIS A 7 9.11 -2.30 -13.75
N GLU A 8 9.09 -3.29 -14.61
CA GLU A 8 7.83 -3.75 -15.19
C GLU A 8 6.99 -4.43 -14.12
N ASP A 9 5.73 -4.02 -13.98
CA ASP A 9 4.76 -4.63 -13.08
C ASP A 9 3.34 -4.32 -13.56
N ASP A 10 2.38 -5.19 -13.20
CA ASP A 10 0.96 -5.02 -13.51
C ASP A 10 0.13 -5.32 -12.25
N TRP A 11 -0.93 -4.55 -12.01
CA TRP A 11 -1.80 -4.76 -10.87
C TRP A 11 -2.50 -6.12 -10.91
N ARG A 12 -2.70 -6.75 -12.09
CA ARG A 12 -3.26 -8.08 -12.26
C ARG A 12 -2.32 -9.16 -11.71
N TRP A 13 -1.01 -8.96 -11.84
CA TRP A 13 -0.02 -9.85 -11.22
C TRP A 13 -0.03 -9.71 -9.71
N HIS A 14 -0.19 -8.48 -9.21
CA HIS A 14 -0.40 -8.23 -7.78
C HIS A 14 -1.67 -8.89 -7.27
N PHE A 15 -2.77 -8.79 -7.99
CA PHE A 15 -4.03 -9.46 -7.68
C PHE A 15 -3.84 -10.99 -7.61
N TYR A 16 -3.22 -11.59 -8.62
CA TYR A 16 -2.92 -13.01 -8.63
C TYR A 16 -2.10 -13.45 -7.42
N ASP A 17 -0.98 -12.77 -7.14
CA ASP A 17 -0.12 -13.09 -6.00
C ASP A 17 -0.87 -13.00 -4.66
N THR A 18 -1.76 -12.02 -4.52
CA THR A 18 -2.52 -11.81 -3.28
C THR A 18 -3.57 -12.90 -3.09
N VAL A 19 -4.31 -13.25 -4.13
CA VAL A 19 -5.29 -14.37 -4.07
C VAL A 19 -4.60 -15.67 -3.75
N LYS A 20 -3.50 -15.97 -4.43
CA LYS A 20 -2.70 -17.18 -4.19
C LYS A 20 -2.09 -17.20 -2.78
N GLY A 21 -1.56 -16.07 -2.32
CA GLY A 21 -0.95 -15.94 -0.98
C GLY A 21 -1.96 -16.06 0.16
N SER A 22 -3.23 -15.80 -0.10
CA SER A 22 -4.33 -16.02 0.86
C SER A 22 -4.92 -17.44 0.80
N ASP A 23 -4.27 -18.39 0.13
CA ASP A 23 -4.76 -19.74 -0.10
C ASP A 23 -6.19 -19.78 -0.68
N TRP A 24 -6.56 -18.80 -1.52
CA TRP A 24 -7.88 -18.65 -2.13
C TRP A 24 -9.03 -18.38 -1.14
N LEU A 25 -8.70 -18.09 0.13
CA LEU A 25 -9.69 -17.82 1.18
C LEU A 25 -10.14 -16.36 1.22
N GLY A 26 -9.38 -15.45 0.59
CA GLY A 26 -9.68 -14.03 0.58
C GLY A 26 -10.89 -13.69 -0.31
N ASP A 27 -11.59 -12.60 0.05
CA ASP A 27 -12.62 -12.00 -0.81
C ASP A 27 -11.96 -11.42 -2.07
N GLN A 28 -12.22 -12.06 -3.21
CA GLN A 28 -11.55 -11.72 -4.46
C GLN A 28 -11.98 -10.35 -5.00
N ASP A 29 -13.20 -9.90 -4.76
CA ASP A 29 -13.65 -8.58 -5.18
C ASP A 29 -12.95 -7.49 -4.38
N ALA A 30 -12.79 -7.67 -3.09
CA ALA A 30 -12.04 -6.76 -2.23
C ALA A 30 -10.55 -6.72 -2.61
N ILE A 31 -9.92 -7.87 -2.88
CA ILE A 31 -8.52 -7.96 -3.31
C ILE A 31 -8.33 -7.30 -4.68
N HIS A 32 -9.24 -7.53 -5.62
CA HIS A 32 -9.22 -6.90 -6.94
C HIS A 32 -9.26 -5.37 -6.83
N TYR A 33 -10.19 -4.84 -6.04
CA TYR A 33 -10.29 -3.41 -5.78
C TYR A 33 -9.00 -2.85 -5.16
N MET A 34 -8.50 -3.48 -4.11
CA MET A 34 -7.26 -3.07 -3.43
C MET A 34 -6.07 -3.01 -4.38
N CYS A 35 -5.84 -4.06 -5.16
CA CYS A 35 -4.69 -4.12 -6.07
C CYS A 35 -4.78 -3.10 -7.19
N ARG A 36 -5.98 -2.86 -7.70
CA ARG A 36 -6.23 -1.87 -8.75
C ARG A 36 -6.01 -0.44 -8.26
N GLU A 37 -6.47 -0.13 -7.04
CA GLU A 37 -6.39 1.20 -6.46
C GLU A 37 -5.05 1.50 -5.77
N ALA A 38 -4.23 0.49 -5.47
CA ALA A 38 -2.96 0.64 -4.78
C ALA A 38 -2.03 1.72 -5.37
N PRO A 39 -1.88 1.87 -6.70
CA PRO A 39 -1.03 2.94 -7.26
C PRO A 39 -1.54 4.34 -6.92
N ARG A 40 -2.85 4.53 -6.88
CA ARG A 40 -3.48 5.80 -6.51
C ARG A 40 -3.28 6.10 -5.03
N ALA A 41 -3.53 5.10 -4.17
CA ALA A 41 -3.38 5.24 -2.73
C ALA A 41 -1.94 5.62 -2.32
N VAL A 42 -0.93 5.03 -2.97
CA VAL A 42 0.49 5.38 -2.69
C VAL A 42 0.79 6.83 -3.08
N ARG A 43 0.30 7.30 -4.24
CA ARG A 43 0.48 8.71 -4.65
C ARG A 43 -0.27 9.68 -3.73
N GLU A 44 -1.42 9.29 -3.23
CA GLU A 44 -2.19 10.07 -2.25
C GLU A 44 -1.42 10.21 -0.93
N LEU A 45 -0.84 9.12 -0.42
CA LEU A 45 0.02 9.16 0.77
C LEU A 45 1.26 10.05 0.55
N GLU A 46 1.86 9.99 -0.63
CA GLU A 46 2.95 10.90 -1.02
C GLU A 46 2.49 12.36 -1.00
N ALA A 47 1.30 12.66 -1.55
CA ALA A 47 0.73 14.00 -1.55
C ALA A 47 0.40 14.51 -0.13
N TYR A 48 0.11 13.61 0.80
CA TYR A 48 -0.06 13.95 2.22
C TYR A 48 1.26 14.23 2.93
N GLY A 49 2.40 13.96 2.28
CA GLY A 49 3.72 14.24 2.81
C GLY A 49 4.48 13.01 3.32
N LEU A 50 4.03 11.78 3.00
CA LEU A 50 4.75 10.58 3.39
C LEU A 50 6.12 10.55 2.69
N PRO A 51 7.24 10.53 3.44
CA PRO A 51 8.58 10.62 2.88
C PRO A 51 9.08 9.25 2.38
N PHE A 52 8.50 8.75 1.30
CA PHE A 52 9.01 7.53 0.66
C PHE A 52 10.48 7.69 0.28
N SER A 53 11.26 6.63 0.43
CA SER A 53 12.62 6.55 -0.13
C SER A 53 12.59 6.77 -1.64
N ARG A 54 13.65 7.39 -2.18
CA ARG A 54 13.73 7.74 -3.60
C ARG A 54 14.86 7.00 -4.29
N CYS A 55 14.63 6.68 -5.56
CA CYS A 55 15.68 6.29 -6.48
C CYS A 55 16.48 7.53 -6.94
N GLU A 56 17.63 7.33 -7.58
CA GLU A 56 18.47 8.41 -8.13
C GLU A 56 17.71 9.31 -9.11
N ASN A 57 16.72 8.77 -9.81
CA ASN A 57 15.87 9.52 -10.74
C ASN A 57 14.70 10.26 -10.05
N GLY A 58 14.70 10.34 -8.71
CA GLY A 58 13.67 11.02 -7.92
C GLY A 58 12.33 10.28 -7.79
N LYS A 59 12.18 9.10 -8.39
CA LYS A 59 10.95 8.30 -8.28
C LYS A 59 10.88 7.56 -6.95
N ILE A 60 9.67 7.19 -6.51
CA ILE A 60 9.46 6.39 -5.31
C ILE A 60 10.23 5.07 -5.44
N TYR A 61 11.04 4.76 -4.44
CA TYR A 61 11.72 3.49 -4.35
C TYR A 61 10.75 2.36 -4.10
N GLN A 62 10.87 1.30 -4.89
CA GLN A 62 10.09 0.08 -4.75
C GLN A 62 11.04 -1.11 -4.54
N ARG A 63 10.81 -1.85 -3.48
CA ARG A 63 11.64 -3.00 -3.11
C ARG A 63 10.96 -4.31 -3.46
N ALA A 64 11.75 -5.35 -3.62
CA ALA A 64 11.29 -6.73 -3.66
C ALA A 64 10.70 -7.14 -2.32
N PHE A 65 9.69 -7.99 -2.35
CA PHE A 65 9.12 -8.62 -1.18
C PHE A 65 8.74 -10.07 -1.51
N GLY A 66 8.80 -10.98 -0.51
CA GLY A 66 8.48 -12.38 -0.72
C GLY A 66 7.07 -12.58 -1.27
N GLY A 67 6.92 -13.49 -2.23
CA GLY A 67 5.63 -13.79 -2.87
C GLY A 67 5.16 -12.77 -3.91
N GLN A 68 5.93 -11.73 -4.19
CA GLN A 68 5.63 -10.79 -5.26
C GLN A 68 6.31 -11.21 -6.56
N THR A 69 5.52 -11.56 -7.56
CA THR A 69 6.00 -12.13 -8.83
C THR A 69 5.46 -11.35 -10.02
N LYS A 70 6.15 -11.49 -11.16
CA LYS A 70 5.69 -11.01 -12.47
C LYS A 70 4.98 -12.14 -13.20
N ASN A 71 4.17 -11.75 -14.19
CA ASN A 71 3.53 -12.68 -15.14
C ASN A 71 2.91 -13.91 -14.45
N TYR A 72 2.08 -13.65 -13.42
CA TYR A 72 1.33 -14.70 -12.72
C TYR A 72 2.21 -15.83 -12.13
N GLY A 73 3.38 -15.45 -11.61
CA GLY A 73 4.31 -16.39 -10.99
C GLY A 73 5.45 -16.89 -11.90
N GLU A 74 5.39 -16.65 -13.20
CA GLU A 74 6.35 -17.16 -14.18
C GLU A 74 7.50 -16.19 -14.50
N GLY A 75 7.31 -14.89 -14.23
CA GLY A 75 8.23 -13.83 -14.65
C GLY A 75 9.29 -13.41 -13.63
N GLY A 76 9.47 -14.19 -12.56
CA GLY A 76 10.44 -13.88 -11.50
C GLY A 76 9.94 -12.81 -10.51
N GLN A 77 10.87 -12.21 -9.76
CA GLN A 77 10.58 -11.28 -8.67
C GLN A 77 10.02 -9.94 -9.18
N ALA A 78 8.92 -9.48 -8.59
CA ALA A 78 8.40 -8.13 -8.78
C ALA A 78 8.91 -7.16 -7.68
N TYR A 79 9.04 -5.89 -8.05
CA TYR A 79 9.47 -4.79 -7.16
C TYR A 79 8.31 -3.79 -7.07
N ARG A 80 7.32 -4.07 -6.23
CA ARG A 80 6.12 -3.23 -6.13
C ARG A 80 5.90 -2.56 -4.78
N THR A 81 6.63 -2.96 -3.75
CA THR A 81 6.45 -2.41 -2.41
C THR A 81 7.11 -1.06 -2.29
N ALA A 82 6.32 0.03 -2.20
CA ALA A 82 6.81 1.35 -1.85
C ALA A 82 7.25 1.38 -0.39
N ALA A 83 8.41 1.94 -0.10
CA ALA A 83 9.00 1.90 1.23
C ALA A 83 9.61 3.25 1.64
N ALA A 84 9.57 3.53 2.95
CA ALA A 84 10.33 4.59 3.61
C ALA A 84 11.38 3.93 4.52
N ALA A 85 12.48 3.45 3.92
CA ALA A 85 13.52 2.66 4.58
C ALA A 85 12.92 1.48 5.39
N ASP A 86 13.25 1.35 6.66
CA ASP A 86 12.72 0.36 7.62
C ASP A 86 11.61 0.93 8.52
N ARG A 87 11.12 2.13 8.22
CA ARG A 87 10.16 2.90 9.03
C ARG A 87 8.86 3.25 8.27
N THR A 88 8.47 2.47 7.28
CA THR A 88 7.31 2.77 6.43
C THR A 88 6.02 2.91 7.24
N GLY A 89 5.77 1.98 8.18
CA GLY A 89 4.60 2.03 9.06
C GLY A 89 4.60 3.26 9.97
N HIS A 90 5.73 3.57 10.60
CA HIS A 90 5.90 4.76 11.42
C HIS A 90 5.66 6.05 10.61
N ALA A 91 6.25 6.16 9.42
CA ALA A 91 6.07 7.31 8.55
C ALA A 91 4.60 7.47 8.11
N MET A 92 3.93 6.38 7.80
CA MET A 92 2.51 6.37 7.43
C MET A 92 1.63 6.87 8.58
N LEU A 93 1.83 6.35 9.78
CA LEU A 93 1.09 6.75 10.97
C LEU A 93 1.25 8.25 11.26
N HIS A 94 2.48 8.76 11.27
CA HIS A 94 2.74 10.17 11.51
C HIS A 94 2.17 11.09 10.42
N THR A 95 2.25 10.68 9.15
CA THR A 95 1.69 11.42 8.03
C THR A 95 0.16 11.53 8.15
N LEU A 96 -0.51 10.43 8.40
CA LEU A 96 -1.97 10.40 8.52
C LEU A 96 -2.45 11.13 9.78
N TYR A 97 -1.77 10.95 10.91
CA TYR A 97 -2.08 11.70 12.12
C TYR A 97 -1.92 13.21 11.90
N GLY A 98 -0.77 13.65 11.38
CA GLY A 98 -0.54 15.06 11.08
C GLY A 98 -1.58 15.64 10.12
N ARG A 99 -1.99 14.85 9.10
CA ARG A 99 -3.04 15.27 8.17
C ARG A 99 -4.41 15.41 8.83
N SER A 100 -4.77 14.48 9.72
CA SER A 100 -6.05 14.50 10.44
C SER A 100 -6.20 15.69 11.39
N LEU A 101 -5.10 16.20 11.95
CA LEU A 101 -5.13 17.40 12.80
C LEU A 101 -5.66 18.64 12.06
N ALA A 102 -5.44 18.73 10.74
CA ALA A 102 -5.95 19.83 9.93
C ALA A 102 -7.50 19.84 9.79
N TYR A 103 -8.15 18.76 10.17
CA TYR A 103 -9.62 18.57 10.05
C TYR A 103 -10.33 18.49 11.41
N ASN A 104 -9.68 18.94 12.49
CA ASN A 104 -10.25 18.91 13.86
C ASN A 104 -10.75 17.52 14.29
N THR A 105 -10.05 16.48 13.88
CA THR A 105 -10.40 15.11 14.23
C THR A 105 -10.28 14.88 15.74
N SER A 106 -11.32 14.34 16.35
CA SER A 106 -11.32 13.96 17.76
C SER A 106 -10.75 12.55 17.95
N TYR A 107 -9.86 12.39 18.91
CA TYR A 107 -9.23 11.12 19.24
C TYR A 107 -9.69 10.64 20.62
N PHE A 108 -10.24 9.44 20.68
CA PHE A 108 -10.65 8.77 21.91
C PHE A 108 -9.59 7.75 22.32
N ILE A 109 -8.51 8.23 22.94
CA ILE A 109 -7.36 7.42 23.35
C ILE A 109 -7.73 6.56 24.55
N GLU A 110 -7.38 5.27 24.52
CA GLU A 110 -7.70 4.29 25.57
C GLU A 110 -9.20 4.04 25.76
N TYR A 111 -10.01 4.34 24.75
CA TYR A 111 -11.43 3.98 24.70
C TYR A 111 -11.62 2.67 23.94
N HIS A 112 -12.58 1.88 24.37
CA HIS A 112 -12.99 0.66 23.69
C HIS A 112 -14.36 0.85 23.04
N ALA A 113 -14.40 0.75 21.69
CA ALA A 113 -15.67 0.78 20.97
C ALA A 113 -16.41 -0.54 21.19
N LEU A 114 -17.58 -0.49 21.82
CA LEU A 114 -18.38 -1.68 22.11
C LEU A 114 -19.27 -2.03 20.93
N ASP A 115 -19.91 -1.04 20.31
CA ASP A 115 -20.87 -1.25 19.24
C ASP A 115 -21.08 0.04 18.43
N LEU A 116 -21.65 -0.09 17.22
CA LEU A 116 -22.11 1.02 16.39
C LEU A 116 -23.63 1.06 16.40
N ILE A 117 -24.20 2.14 16.91
CA ILE A 117 -25.65 2.37 16.89
C ILE A 117 -25.98 3.13 15.61
N MET A 118 -26.72 2.46 14.70
CA MET A 118 -27.17 3.04 13.44
C MET A 118 -28.62 3.49 13.56
N ASN A 119 -28.94 4.69 13.04
CA ASN A 119 -30.31 5.23 12.97
C ASN A 119 -30.93 4.93 11.61
#